data_1552c1d25fc894d2a42c534837d1ee32
#
_entry.id   1552c1d25fc894d2a42c534837d1ee32
#
_cell.length_a   1.000
_cell.length_b   1.000
_cell.length_c   1.000
_cell.angle_alpha   90.00
_cell.angle_beta   90.00
_cell.angle_gamma   90.00
#
_symmetry.space_group_name_H-M   'P 1'
#
loop_
_entity.id
_entity.type
_entity.pdbx_description
1 polymer ?
#
loop_
_entity_poly.entity_id
_entity_poly.type
_entity_poly.pdbx_seq_one_letter_code
_entity_poly.pdbx_strand_id
1 'polypeptide(L)'
;MKIEKININEIIEYSGNTKEHPEWQIEQIKNSIQEFGFNDPIAIDEKNIIIEGHGRYLALKELGYTEVEVIRLNHLTEEQKTAYAIAHNKL
;
A
#
# COMPACT_ATOMS: atom_id res chain seq x y z
N MET A 1 -17.07 1.54 3.69
CA MET A 1 -15.76 1.16 3.12
C MET A 1 -15.43 -0.25 3.58
N LYS A 2 -15.07 -1.11 2.67
CA LYS A 2 -14.85 -2.51 2.98
C LYS A 2 -13.36 -2.85 2.98
N ILE A 3 -12.91 -3.47 4.06
CA ILE A 3 -11.54 -3.92 4.17
C ILE A 3 -11.50 -5.40 3.81
N GLU A 4 -10.60 -5.77 2.90
CA GLU A 4 -10.38 -7.15 2.50
C GLU A 4 -9.02 -7.61 3.00
N LYS A 5 -8.88 -8.91 3.17
CA LYS A 5 -7.58 -9.51 3.49
C LYS A 5 -7.19 -10.38 2.30
N ILE A 6 -6.04 -10.09 1.71
CA ILE A 6 -5.58 -10.85 0.54
C ILE A 6 -4.12 -11.26 0.73
N ASN A 7 -3.70 -12.25 -0.06
CA ASN A 7 -2.30 -12.67 -0.06
C ASN A 7 -1.45 -11.54 -0.64
N ILE A 8 -0.34 -11.23 0.04
CA ILE A 8 0.51 -10.12 -0.36
C ILE A 8 1.07 -10.30 -1.77
N ASN A 9 1.22 -11.55 -2.22
CA ASN A 9 1.72 -11.85 -3.56
C ASN A 9 0.70 -11.56 -4.65
N GLU A 10 -0.56 -11.33 -4.30
CA GLU A 10 -1.60 -10.95 -5.25
C GLU A 10 -1.63 -9.46 -5.53
N ILE A 11 -0.91 -8.67 -4.73
CA ILE A 11 -0.83 -7.22 -4.92
C ILE A 11 0.13 -6.93 -6.05
N ILE A 12 -0.26 -6.02 -6.95
CA ILE A 12 0.54 -5.64 -8.11
C ILE A 12 1.03 -4.22 -7.92
N GLU A 13 2.34 -4.04 -8.03
CA GLU A 13 2.93 -2.71 -7.97
C GLU A 13 2.59 -1.94 -9.24
N TYR A 14 2.32 -0.65 -9.10
CA TYR A 14 2.02 0.19 -10.24
C TYR A 14 3.29 0.47 -11.03
N SER A 15 3.36 0.00 -12.27
CA SER A 15 4.57 0.11 -13.10
C SER A 15 4.94 1.56 -13.44
N GLY A 16 3.97 2.47 -13.40
CA GLY A 16 4.23 3.88 -13.63
C GLY A 16 4.69 4.64 -12.40
N ASN A 17 4.80 3.96 -11.26
CA ASN A 17 5.21 4.61 -10.03
C ASN A 17 6.74 4.73 -10.00
N THR A 18 7.23 5.94 -10.21
CA THR A 18 8.68 6.21 -10.20
C THR A 18 9.17 6.69 -8.84
N LYS A 19 8.28 6.77 -7.86
CA LYS A 19 8.66 7.25 -6.54
C LYS A 19 9.49 6.21 -5.82
N GLU A 20 10.68 6.59 -5.45
CA GLU A 20 11.58 5.72 -4.70
C GLU A 20 11.29 5.83 -3.21
N HIS A 21 11.44 4.71 -2.52
CA HIS A 21 11.35 4.67 -1.07
C HIS A 21 12.74 4.31 -0.54
N PRO A 22 13.45 5.28 0.04
CA PRO A 22 14.78 4.99 0.57
C PRO A 22 14.70 4.01 1.73
N GLU A 23 15.79 3.29 1.94
CA GLU A 23 15.88 2.25 2.95
C GLU A 23 15.47 2.75 4.34
N TRP A 24 15.89 3.95 4.72
CA TRP A 24 15.57 4.48 6.04
C TRP A 24 14.05 4.67 6.22
N GLN A 25 13.35 5.03 5.14
CA GLN A 25 11.90 5.21 5.19
C GLN A 25 11.19 3.88 5.41
N ILE A 26 11.62 2.86 4.67
CA ILE A 26 11.05 1.51 4.84
C ILE A 26 11.31 1.01 6.26
N GLU A 27 12.51 1.26 6.81
CA GLU A 27 12.81 0.88 8.18
C GLU A 27 11.91 1.56 9.19
N GLN A 28 11.61 2.85 8.99
CA GLN A 28 10.67 3.56 9.87
C GLN A 28 9.28 2.95 9.82
N ILE A 29 8.82 2.61 8.62
CA ILE A 29 7.50 1.98 8.44
C ILE A 29 7.48 0.61 9.13
N LYS A 30 8.53 -0.18 8.95
CA LYS A 30 8.65 -1.50 9.60
C LYS A 30 8.59 -1.36 11.13
N ASN A 31 9.34 -0.41 11.67
CA ASN A 31 9.36 -0.18 13.12
C ASN A 31 7.98 0.20 13.64
N SER A 32 7.28 1.06 12.91
CA SER A 32 5.93 1.47 13.27
C SER A 32 4.96 0.27 13.27
N ILE A 33 5.05 -0.57 12.25
CA ILE A 33 4.19 -1.75 12.17
C ILE A 33 4.49 -2.71 13.31
N GLN A 34 5.76 -2.91 13.64
CA GLN A 34 6.14 -3.81 14.72
C GLN A 34 5.69 -3.29 16.08
N GLU A 35 5.70 -1.98 16.28
CA GLU A 35 5.33 -1.39 17.56
C GLU A 35 3.82 -1.24 17.73
N PHE A 36 3.14 -0.78 16.70
CA PHE A 36 1.72 -0.41 16.81
C PHE A 36 0.79 -1.35 16.05
N GLY A 37 1.32 -2.29 15.29
CA GLY A 37 0.54 -3.14 14.42
C GLY A 37 0.31 -2.48 13.06
N PHE A 38 -0.23 -3.27 12.13
CA PHE A 38 -0.54 -2.77 10.80
C PHE A 38 -1.95 -2.17 10.82
N ASN A 39 -2.03 -0.85 10.87
CA ASN A 39 -3.29 -0.13 11.05
C ASN A 39 -3.71 0.69 9.83
N ASP A 40 -2.90 0.71 8.78
CA ASP A 40 -3.15 1.50 7.58
C ASP A 40 -3.26 0.58 6.37
N PRO A 41 -4.47 0.10 6.02
CA PRO A 41 -4.63 -0.78 4.87
C PRO A 41 -4.10 -0.15 3.58
N ILE A 42 -3.60 -1.00 2.69
CA ILE A 42 -3.11 -0.56 1.39
C ILE A 42 -4.30 -0.36 0.46
N ALA A 43 -4.33 0.76 -0.27
CA ALA A 43 -5.40 1.00 -1.24
C ALA A 43 -5.02 0.41 -2.59
N ILE A 44 -5.89 -0.47 -3.11
CA ILE A 44 -5.71 -1.12 -4.41
C ILE A 44 -6.96 -0.92 -5.26
N ASP A 45 -6.80 -1.13 -6.56
CA ASP A 45 -7.94 -1.03 -7.47
C ASP A 45 -8.55 -2.42 -7.78
N GLU A 46 -9.45 -2.46 -8.76
CA GLU A 46 -10.15 -3.69 -9.13
C GLU A 46 -9.22 -4.76 -9.70
N LYS A 47 -8.01 -4.37 -10.11
CA LYS A 47 -7.01 -5.29 -10.66
C LYS A 47 -5.90 -5.60 -9.68
N ASN A 48 -6.09 -5.26 -8.42
CA ASN A 48 -5.10 -5.44 -7.35
C ASN A 48 -3.86 -4.55 -7.51
N ILE A 49 -3.94 -3.50 -8.32
CA ILE A 49 -2.82 -2.58 -8.52
C ILE A 49 -2.84 -1.55 -7.39
N ILE A 50 -1.68 -1.31 -6.79
CA ILE A 50 -1.56 -0.36 -5.68
C ILE A 50 -1.91 1.05 -6.16
N ILE A 51 -2.85 1.69 -5.46
CA ILE A 51 -3.15 3.10 -5.65
C ILE A 51 -2.34 3.94 -4.66
N GLU A 52 -2.26 3.48 -3.40
CA GLU A 52 -1.54 4.17 -2.35
C GLU A 52 -1.06 3.14 -1.33
N GLY A 53 0.12 3.36 -0.76
CA GLY A 53 0.67 2.47 0.26
C GLY A 53 1.83 1.62 -0.23
N HIS A 54 2.54 2.04 -1.28
CA HIS A 54 3.67 1.28 -1.81
C HIS A 54 4.76 1.04 -0.77
N GLY A 55 5.09 2.06 0.04
CA GLY A 55 6.09 1.90 1.09
C GLY A 55 5.66 0.89 2.15
N ARG A 56 4.37 0.91 2.52
CA ARG A 56 3.83 -0.07 3.47
C ARG A 56 3.89 -1.48 2.90
N TYR A 57 3.58 -1.61 1.60
CA TYR A 57 3.67 -2.90 0.93
C TYR A 57 5.09 -3.47 1.01
N LEU A 58 6.10 -2.64 0.71
CA LEU A 58 7.50 -3.08 0.78
C LEU A 58 7.90 -3.47 2.20
N ALA A 59 7.48 -2.67 3.19
CA ALA A 59 7.76 -2.96 4.60
C ALA A 59 7.14 -4.28 5.04
N LEU A 60 5.88 -4.52 4.65
CA LEU A 60 5.19 -5.76 5.00
C LEU A 60 5.84 -6.98 4.37
N LYS A 61 6.33 -6.85 3.14
CA LYS A 61 7.07 -7.93 2.49
C LYS A 61 8.34 -8.25 3.26
N GLU A 62 9.09 -7.22 3.64
CA GLU A 62 10.34 -7.43 4.39
C GLU A 62 10.09 -8.04 5.77
N LEU A 63 8.93 -7.73 6.37
CA LEU A 63 8.56 -8.30 7.66
C LEU A 63 8.03 -9.73 7.55
N GLY A 64 7.82 -10.23 6.33
CA GLY A 64 7.38 -11.61 6.12
C GLY A 64 5.87 -11.81 6.20
N TYR A 65 5.08 -10.76 6.04
CA TYR A 65 3.63 -10.90 6.02
C TYR A 65 3.20 -11.71 4.80
N THR A 66 2.30 -12.66 5.01
CA THR A 66 1.72 -13.45 3.91
C THR A 66 0.36 -12.92 3.50
N GLU A 67 -0.41 -12.39 4.45
CA GLU A 67 -1.71 -11.78 4.18
C GLU A 67 -1.69 -10.35 4.69
N VAL A 68 -2.35 -9.47 3.95
CA VAL A 68 -2.41 -8.05 4.33
C VAL A 68 -3.81 -7.53 4.11
N GLU A 69 -4.16 -6.51 4.88
CA GLU A 69 -5.45 -5.83 4.75
C GLU A 69 -5.35 -4.75 3.69
N VAL A 70 -6.35 -4.70 2.82
CA VAL A 70 -6.42 -3.73 1.74
C VAL A 70 -7.79 -3.08 1.70
N ILE A 71 -7.84 -1.88 1.15
CA ILE A 71 -9.09 -1.21 0.79
C ILE A 71 -9.16 -1.24 -0.73
N ARG A 72 -10.26 -1.78 -1.26
CA ARG A 72 -10.43 -1.85 -2.71
C ARG A 72 -11.25 -0.66 -3.20
N LEU A 73 -10.64 0.15 -4.03
CA LEU A 73 -11.27 1.32 -4.62
C LEU A 73 -11.52 1.02 -6.10
N ASN A 74 -12.65 0.39 -6.37
CA ASN A 74 -12.97 -0.10 -7.71
C ASN A 74 -13.90 0.85 -8.49
N HIS A 75 -14.08 2.05 -8.00
CA HIS A 75 -15.01 3.03 -8.58
C HIS A 75 -14.33 4.31 -9.07
N LEU A 76 -13.00 4.35 -9.00
CA LEU A 76 -12.25 5.56 -9.33
C LEU A 76 -11.76 5.55 -10.77
N THR A 77 -11.77 6.74 -11.40
CA THR A 77 -11.10 6.93 -12.68
C THR A 77 -9.58 6.98 -12.45
N GLU A 78 -8.81 6.91 -13.54
CA GLU A 78 -7.36 7.02 -13.41
C GLU A 78 -6.94 8.35 -12.79
N GLU A 79 -7.63 9.43 -13.15
CA GLU A 79 -7.36 10.75 -12.58
C GLU A 79 -7.65 10.76 -11.08
N GLN A 80 -8.74 10.13 -10.67
CA GLN A 80 -9.10 10.05 -9.26
C GLN A 80 -8.11 9.21 -8.47
N LYS A 81 -7.59 8.14 -9.06
CA LYS A 81 -6.57 7.31 -8.40
C LYS A 81 -5.31 8.14 -8.12
N THR A 82 -4.89 8.92 -9.11
CA THR A 82 -3.72 9.81 -8.94
C THR A 82 -3.97 10.83 -7.84
N ALA A 83 -5.14 11.46 -7.85
CA ALA A 83 -5.49 12.45 -6.85
C ALA A 83 -5.55 11.83 -5.45
N TYR A 84 -6.10 10.62 -5.34
CA TYR A 84 -6.17 9.91 -4.08
C TYR A 84 -4.78 9.63 -3.53
N ALA A 85 -3.89 9.16 -4.40
CA ALA A 85 -2.52 8.84 -3.99
C ALA A 85 -1.79 10.09 -3.47
N ILE A 86 -1.96 11.22 -4.17
CA ILE A 86 -1.35 12.48 -3.75
C ILE A 86 -1.90 12.93 -2.41
N ALA A 87 -3.22 12.88 -2.25
CA ALA A 87 -3.88 13.34 -1.02
C ALA A 87 -3.47 12.52 0.20
N HIS A 88 -3.14 11.25 0.00
CA HIS A 88 -2.83 10.34 1.09
C HIS A 88 -1.33 10.09 1.25
N ASN A 89 -0.51 10.79 0.49
CA ASN A 89 0.94 10.65 0.59
C ASN A 89 1.44 11.54 1.71
N LYS A 90 1.72 10.95 2.85
CA LYS A 90 2.16 11.70 4.04
C LYS A 90 3.66 11.64 4.27
N LEU A 91 4.36 11.00 3.34
CA LEU A 91 5.81 10.85 3.47
C LEU A 91 6.53 11.39 2.22
#